data_9d05bb6b0cade99fb97f879af0d7c195
#
_entry.id   9d05bb6b0cade99fb97f879af0d7c195
#
_cell.length_a   1.000
_cell.length_b   1.000
_cell.length_c   1.000
_cell.angle_alpha   90.00
_cell.angle_beta   90.00
_cell.angle_gamma   90.00
#
_symmetry.space_group_name_H-M   'P 1'
#
loop_
_entity.id
_entity.type
_entity.pdbx_description
1 polymer ?
#
loop_
_entity_poly.entity_id
_entity_poly.type
_entity_poly.pdbx_seq_one_letter_code
_entity_poly.pdbx_strand_id
1 'polypeptide(L)'
;MRKEVDEIARGLNAGAREYGAYVVGGDTNEASDLTLAISLFGTAKRKNLMLRTGAKAGDIVAVTGFFGKTAAGLRLLLDGYVASKELREVLLSSVCMPNARLPEGRALCSSGAVSASIDSSDGLAWSLHELARMSGVGFVVTSVPVAEEVRCFAEFNGLDPLELALYGGEEYELVLTVKPKRWVVAETAVEEAGGQLLPIGKVTRDKHMLLDVDGEKRMVEARGWEHFKSLI
;
A
#
# COMPACT_ATOMS: atom_id res chain seq x y z
N MET A 1 -0.51 -8.36 32.67
CA MET A 1 -1.91 -8.02 32.28
C MET A 1 -2.21 -6.52 32.42
N ARG A 2 -2.26 -5.88 33.61
CA ARG A 2 -2.57 -4.44 33.71
C ARG A 2 -1.53 -3.54 33.02
N LYS A 3 -0.25 -3.88 33.11
CA LYS A 3 0.85 -3.14 32.47
C LYS A 3 0.77 -3.20 30.95
N GLU A 4 0.46 -4.36 30.40
CA GLU A 4 0.30 -4.56 28.95
C GLU A 4 -0.90 -3.75 28.41
N VAL A 5 -2.03 -3.75 29.10
CA VAL A 5 -3.20 -2.93 28.73
C VAL A 5 -2.86 -1.44 28.76
N ASP A 6 -2.11 -0.96 29.75
CA ASP A 6 -1.66 0.42 29.83
C ASP A 6 -0.67 0.78 28.68
N GLU A 7 0.18 -0.15 28.27
CA GLU A 7 1.10 0.04 27.15
C GLU A 7 0.35 0.08 25.81
N ILE A 8 -0.62 -0.82 25.61
CA ILE A 8 -1.50 -0.83 24.42
C ILE A 8 -2.29 0.48 24.33
N ALA A 9 -2.90 0.91 25.43
CA ALA A 9 -3.67 2.16 25.45
C ALA A 9 -2.81 3.39 25.10
N ARG A 10 -1.56 3.43 25.59
CA ARG A 10 -0.60 4.47 25.23
C ARG A 10 -0.21 4.43 23.77
N GLY A 11 0.06 3.23 23.22
CA GLY A 11 0.37 3.03 21.80
C GLY A 11 -0.79 3.48 20.90
N LEU A 12 -2.01 3.06 21.21
CA LEU A 12 -3.22 3.46 20.46
C LEU A 12 -3.41 4.99 20.48
N ASN A 13 -3.24 5.62 21.64
CA ASN A 13 -3.37 7.07 21.73
C ASN A 13 -2.23 7.80 20.99
N ALA A 14 -0.99 7.30 21.07
CA ALA A 14 0.14 7.90 20.35
C ALA A 14 -0.08 7.83 18.83
N GLY A 15 -0.41 6.66 18.29
CA GLY A 15 -0.70 6.50 16.85
C GLY A 15 -1.89 7.33 16.39
N ALA A 16 -2.98 7.38 17.18
CA ALA A 16 -4.10 8.25 16.85
C ALA A 16 -3.68 9.73 16.75
N ARG A 17 -2.89 10.22 17.71
CA ARG A 17 -2.41 11.62 17.76
C ARG A 17 -1.48 11.96 16.61
N GLU A 18 -0.62 11.04 16.20
CA GLU A 18 0.28 11.20 15.07
C GLU A 18 -0.48 11.57 13.78
N TYR A 19 -1.64 10.96 13.56
CA TYR A 19 -2.50 11.23 12.41
C TYR A 19 -3.64 12.22 12.67
N GLY A 20 -3.58 12.94 13.81
CA GLY A 20 -4.59 13.97 14.15
C GLY A 20 -5.96 13.38 14.50
N ALA A 21 -6.03 12.11 14.86
CA ALA A 21 -7.23 11.45 15.35
C ALA A 21 -7.26 11.40 16.89
N TYR A 22 -8.40 10.98 17.43
CA TYR A 22 -8.63 10.90 18.87
C TYR A 22 -9.30 9.58 19.23
N VAL A 23 -8.84 8.94 20.29
CA VAL A 23 -9.57 7.83 20.90
C VAL A 23 -10.79 8.40 21.61
N VAL A 24 -11.98 8.05 21.16
CA VAL A 24 -13.25 8.60 21.66
C VAL A 24 -14.03 7.61 22.52
N GLY A 25 -13.62 6.36 22.57
CA GLY A 25 -14.25 5.31 23.38
C GLY A 25 -13.57 3.97 23.14
N GLY A 26 -13.99 2.99 23.90
CA GLY A 26 -13.53 1.59 23.81
C GLY A 26 -14.09 0.78 24.95
N ASP A 27 -13.87 -0.53 24.88
CA ASP A 27 -14.21 -1.48 25.91
C ASP A 27 -13.08 -2.49 26.08
N THR A 28 -12.99 -3.11 27.27
CA THR A 28 -11.96 -4.09 27.59
C THR A 28 -12.60 -5.26 28.30
N ASN A 29 -12.46 -6.45 27.72
CA ASN A 29 -13.03 -7.69 28.22
C ASN A 29 -11.93 -8.75 28.39
N GLU A 30 -12.20 -9.77 29.17
CA GLU A 30 -11.36 -10.97 29.30
C GLU A 30 -11.62 -11.92 28.13
N ALA A 31 -10.56 -12.47 27.54
CA ALA A 31 -10.61 -13.48 26.50
C ALA A 31 -9.43 -14.46 26.65
N SER A 32 -9.46 -15.58 25.91
CA SER A 32 -8.36 -16.56 25.87
C SER A 32 -7.13 -16.00 25.20
N ASP A 33 -7.33 -15.13 24.21
CA ASP A 33 -6.28 -14.55 23.38
C ASP A 33 -6.36 -13.02 23.36
N LEU A 34 -5.21 -12.37 23.17
CA LEU A 34 -5.17 -10.93 22.99
C LEU A 34 -5.75 -10.55 21.63
N THR A 35 -6.88 -9.87 21.65
CA THR A 35 -7.53 -9.36 20.43
C THR A 35 -7.69 -7.85 20.54
N LEU A 36 -7.23 -7.13 19.51
CA LEU A 36 -7.41 -5.68 19.34
C LEU A 36 -8.30 -5.42 18.12
N ALA A 37 -9.51 -4.88 18.36
CA ALA A 37 -10.44 -4.51 17.30
C ALA A 37 -10.61 -2.99 17.30
N ILE A 38 -10.09 -2.32 16.27
CA ILE A 38 -10.11 -0.87 16.15
C ILE A 38 -11.14 -0.45 15.10
N SER A 39 -12.03 0.48 15.48
CA SER A 39 -12.97 1.11 14.54
C SER A 39 -12.62 2.58 14.41
N LEU A 40 -12.52 3.07 13.17
CA LEU A 40 -12.25 4.46 12.85
C LEU A 40 -13.41 5.03 12.05
N PHE A 41 -13.84 6.25 12.37
CA PHE A 41 -14.81 6.97 11.56
C PHE A 41 -14.38 8.42 11.35
N GLY A 42 -14.84 9.02 10.27
CA GLY A 42 -14.55 10.40 9.94
C GLY A 42 -15.55 10.97 8.93
N THR A 43 -15.36 12.22 8.56
CA THR A 43 -16.20 12.89 7.57
C THR A 43 -15.37 13.42 6.42
N ALA A 44 -15.91 13.36 5.20
CA ALA A 44 -15.30 13.93 4.01
C ALA A 44 -16.33 14.68 3.16
N LYS A 45 -15.87 15.74 2.48
CA LYS A 45 -16.72 16.40 1.47
C LYS A 45 -16.86 15.49 0.25
N ARG A 46 -18.10 15.23 -0.19
CA ARG A 46 -18.39 14.31 -1.31
C ARG A 46 -17.56 14.61 -2.58
N LYS A 47 -17.33 15.89 -2.88
CA LYS A 47 -16.54 16.31 -4.05
C LYS A 47 -15.05 15.98 -3.97
N ASN A 48 -14.57 15.64 -2.78
CA ASN A 48 -13.18 15.34 -2.51
C ASN A 48 -12.92 13.84 -2.33
N LEU A 49 -13.91 12.97 -2.52
CA LEU A 49 -13.73 11.53 -2.38
C LEU A 49 -12.93 11.00 -3.57
N MET A 50 -11.85 10.30 -3.26
CA MET A 50 -11.14 9.45 -4.22
C MET A 50 -11.74 8.04 -4.10
N LEU A 51 -12.32 7.55 -5.18
CA LEU A 51 -13.01 6.27 -5.22
C LEU A 51 -12.15 5.22 -5.92
N ARG A 52 -12.43 3.93 -5.70
CA ARG A 52 -11.80 2.82 -6.43
C ARG A 52 -12.24 2.74 -7.92
N THR A 53 -13.24 3.51 -8.30
CA THR A 53 -13.79 3.57 -9.67
C THR A 53 -13.53 4.93 -10.29
N GLY A 54 -13.41 4.98 -11.63
CA GLY A 54 -13.26 6.22 -12.39
C GLY A 54 -11.99 6.33 -13.21
N ALA A 55 -11.10 5.32 -13.16
CA ALA A 55 -9.94 5.24 -14.06
C ALA A 55 -10.38 5.18 -15.53
N LYS A 56 -9.65 5.86 -16.39
CA LYS A 56 -9.94 5.93 -17.83
C LYS A 56 -8.71 5.59 -18.65
N ALA A 57 -8.92 4.95 -19.79
CA ALA A 57 -7.83 4.67 -20.72
C ALA A 57 -7.03 5.94 -21.04
N GLY A 58 -5.72 5.85 -20.90
CA GLY A 58 -4.78 6.96 -21.03
C GLY A 58 -4.39 7.62 -19.73
N ASP A 59 -5.07 7.35 -18.61
CA ASP A 59 -4.62 7.80 -17.28
C ASP A 59 -3.29 7.17 -16.92
N ILE A 60 -2.48 7.89 -16.14
CA ILE A 60 -1.20 7.40 -15.62
C ILE A 60 -1.49 6.60 -14.35
N VAL A 61 -0.94 5.39 -14.26
CA VAL A 61 -0.95 4.59 -13.03
C VAL A 61 0.24 5.01 -12.17
N ALA A 62 0.00 5.32 -10.92
CA ALA A 62 1.03 5.82 -10.00
C ALA A 62 0.86 5.27 -8.58
N VAL A 63 1.95 5.35 -7.81
CA VAL A 63 2.00 4.96 -6.40
C VAL A 63 2.78 5.99 -5.57
N THR A 64 2.55 6.00 -4.26
CA THR A 64 3.17 6.97 -3.34
C THR A 64 4.50 6.51 -2.74
N GLY A 65 4.96 5.30 -3.04
CA GLY A 65 6.24 4.80 -2.52
C GLY A 65 6.69 3.49 -3.11
N PHE A 66 7.67 2.89 -2.44
CA PHE A 66 8.29 1.63 -2.84
C PHE A 66 7.65 0.45 -2.11
N PHE A 67 7.74 -0.73 -2.73
CA PHE A 67 7.08 -1.95 -2.27
C PHE A 67 8.08 -3.04 -1.89
N GLY A 68 7.60 -4.00 -1.09
CA GLY A 68 8.25 -5.24 -0.74
C GLY A 68 8.91 -5.26 0.64
N LYS A 69 9.05 -4.11 1.32
CA LYS A 69 9.72 -4.06 2.64
C LYS A 69 8.95 -4.84 3.70
N THR A 70 7.64 -4.69 3.74
CA THR A 70 6.80 -5.41 4.69
C THR A 70 6.81 -6.92 4.41
N ALA A 71 6.73 -7.31 3.13
CA ALA A 71 6.85 -8.71 2.74
C ALA A 71 8.20 -9.33 3.16
N ALA A 72 9.31 -8.62 2.92
CA ALA A 72 10.64 -9.05 3.35
C ALA A 72 10.76 -9.12 4.89
N GLY A 73 10.18 -8.16 5.60
CA GLY A 73 10.13 -8.15 7.08
C GLY A 73 9.34 -9.32 7.65
N LEU A 74 8.20 -9.68 7.05
CA LEU A 74 7.42 -10.85 7.44
C LEU A 74 8.18 -12.15 7.19
N ARG A 75 8.93 -12.28 6.09
CA ARG A 75 9.82 -13.42 5.83
C ARG A 75 10.89 -13.59 6.92
N LEU A 76 11.44 -12.46 7.42
CA LEU A 76 12.38 -12.49 8.56
C LEU A 76 11.74 -12.95 9.85
N LEU A 77 10.46 -12.62 10.08
CA LEU A 77 9.75 -12.95 11.32
C LEU A 77 9.21 -14.38 11.33
N LEU A 78 8.67 -14.83 10.21
CA LEU A 78 7.84 -16.04 10.14
C LEU A 78 8.55 -17.21 9.48
N ASP A 79 9.42 -16.97 8.50
CA ASP A 79 9.95 -18.01 7.63
C ASP A 79 11.45 -18.32 7.85
N GLY A 80 12.07 -17.67 8.85
CA GLY A 80 13.45 -17.93 9.23
C GLY A 80 14.53 -17.39 8.27
N TYR A 81 14.16 -16.49 7.35
CA TYR A 81 15.12 -15.80 6.50
C TYR A 81 16.03 -14.88 7.30
N VAL A 82 17.18 -14.53 6.73
CA VAL A 82 18.23 -13.77 7.44
C VAL A 82 18.58 -12.46 6.70
N ALA A 83 19.08 -11.50 7.47
CA ALA A 83 19.57 -10.22 6.97
C ALA A 83 20.65 -9.67 7.89
N SER A 84 21.46 -8.71 7.43
CA SER A 84 22.34 -7.93 8.31
C SER A 84 21.51 -7.23 9.39
N LYS A 85 22.15 -6.81 10.47
CA LYS A 85 21.46 -6.13 11.57
C LYS A 85 20.72 -4.88 11.07
N GLU A 86 21.39 -4.05 10.29
CA GLU A 86 20.88 -2.79 9.76
C GLU A 86 19.68 -3.03 8.83
N LEU A 87 19.82 -3.97 7.90
CA LEU A 87 18.75 -4.31 6.98
C LEU A 87 17.54 -4.91 7.72
N ARG A 88 17.80 -5.75 8.72
CA ARG A 88 16.75 -6.33 9.58
C ARG A 88 15.96 -5.24 10.32
N GLU A 89 16.64 -4.25 10.90
CA GLU A 89 15.99 -3.14 11.61
C GLU A 89 15.03 -2.37 10.69
N VAL A 90 15.46 -2.06 9.47
CA VAL A 90 14.62 -1.36 8.48
C VAL A 90 13.41 -2.20 8.08
N LEU A 91 13.62 -3.47 7.72
CA LEU A 91 12.55 -4.36 7.27
C LEU A 91 11.54 -4.66 8.39
N LEU A 92 11.99 -4.84 9.63
CA LEU A 92 11.09 -5.05 10.76
C LEU A 92 10.32 -3.77 11.13
N SER A 93 10.96 -2.61 10.97
CA SER A 93 10.27 -1.33 11.19
C SER A 93 9.09 -1.16 10.23
N SER A 94 9.19 -1.58 8.97
CA SER A 94 8.07 -1.49 8.02
C SER A 94 6.87 -2.37 8.42
N VAL A 95 7.13 -3.50 9.08
CA VAL A 95 6.05 -4.38 9.60
C VAL A 95 5.42 -3.82 10.87
N CYS A 96 6.26 -3.36 11.83
CA CYS A 96 5.79 -2.98 13.16
C CYS A 96 5.27 -1.54 13.23
N MET A 97 5.73 -0.67 12.32
CA MET A 97 5.42 0.76 12.31
C MET A 97 5.05 1.21 10.89
N PRO A 98 3.95 0.71 10.33
CA PRO A 98 3.51 1.12 9.00
C PRO A 98 3.19 2.61 8.95
N ASN A 99 3.52 3.26 7.84
CA ASN A 99 3.28 4.68 7.64
C ASN A 99 2.05 4.91 6.79
N ALA A 100 1.00 5.52 7.36
CA ALA A 100 -0.19 5.88 6.60
C ALA A 100 0.08 7.12 5.73
N ARG A 101 -0.25 7.05 4.44
CA ARG A 101 -0.08 8.12 3.46
C ARG A 101 -1.18 9.19 3.58
N LEU A 102 -1.45 9.65 4.81
CA LEU A 102 -2.52 10.62 5.08
C LEU A 102 -2.21 12.02 4.52
N PRO A 103 -1.01 12.60 4.69
CA PRO A 103 -0.67 13.90 4.09
C PRO A 103 -0.79 13.86 2.56
N GLU A 104 -0.19 12.86 1.92
CA GLU A 104 -0.21 12.65 0.48
C GLU A 104 -1.64 12.43 -0.03
N GLY A 105 -2.41 11.58 0.65
CA GLY A 105 -3.82 11.32 0.31
C GLY A 105 -4.69 12.57 0.38
N ARG A 106 -4.50 13.43 1.38
CA ARG A 106 -5.21 14.71 1.50
C ARG A 106 -4.80 15.71 0.41
N ALA A 107 -3.53 15.78 0.08
CA ALA A 107 -3.00 16.61 -0.99
C ALA A 107 -3.54 16.17 -2.36
N LEU A 108 -3.49 14.89 -2.67
CA LEU A 108 -4.06 14.28 -3.89
C LEU A 108 -5.56 14.53 -4.01
N CYS A 109 -6.29 14.30 -2.92
CA CYS A 109 -7.73 14.59 -2.83
C CYS A 109 -8.05 16.04 -3.18
N SER A 110 -7.30 16.99 -2.61
CA SER A 110 -7.47 18.42 -2.82
C SER A 110 -7.07 18.86 -4.24
N SER A 111 -6.14 18.18 -4.87
CA SER A 111 -5.66 18.47 -6.23
C SER A 111 -6.74 18.25 -7.30
N GLY A 112 -7.69 17.35 -7.08
CA GLY A 112 -8.69 16.93 -8.07
C GLY A 112 -8.10 16.27 -9.33
N ALA A 113 -6.84 15.80 -9.25
CA ALA A 113 -6.11 15.19 -10.36
C ALA A 113 -6.38 13.69 -10.48
N VAL A 114 -6.69 13.03 -9.36
CA VAL A 114 -6.91 11.58 -9.26
C VAL A 114 -8.23 11.19 -9.90
N SER A 115 -8.23 10.10 -10.63
CA SER A 115 -9.43 9.50 -11.23
C SER A 115 -9.92 8.27 -10.48
N ALA A 116 -9.03 7.46 -9.93
CA ALA A 116 -9.34 6.36 -9.02
C ALA A 116 -8.18 6.13 -8.03
N SER A 117 -8.46 5.58 -6.85
CA SER A 117 -7.44 5.30 -5.82
C SER A 117 -7.88 4.18 -4.88
N ILE A 118 -6.88 3.45 -4.38
CA ILE A 118 -6.98 2.41 -3.33
C ILE A 118 -5.70 2.45 -2.51
N ASP A 119 -5.73 1.99 -1.28
CA ASP A 119 -4.52 1.64 -0.51
C ASP A 119 -4.05 0.22 -0.84
N SER A 120 -2.77 -0.07 -0.63
CA SER A 120 -2.20 -1.39 -0.86
C SER A 120 -2.04 -2.16 0.44
N SER A 121 -3.14 -2.77 0.92
CA SER A 121 -3.18 -3.66 2.08
C SER A 121 -2.86 -5.11 1.71
N ASP A 122 -3.34 -5.57 0.55
CA ASP A 122 -3.28 -6.98 0.13
C ASP A 122 -2.24 -7.24 -0.97
N GLY A 123 -1.43 -6.23 -1.28
CA GLY A 123 -0.40 -6.26 -2.30
C GLY A 123 -0.68 -5.36 -3.51
N LEU A 124 0.38 -4.94 -4.18
CA LEU A 124 0.29 -4.04 -5.33
C LEU A 124 -0.52 -4.67 -6.48
N ALA A 125 -0.25 -5.93 -6.80
CA ALA A 125 -0.96 -6.64 -7.87
C ALA A 125 -2.47 -6.69 -7.60
N TRP A 126 -2.86 -7.04 -6.37
CA TRP A 126 -4.28 -7.07 -5.97
C TRP A 126 -4.93 -5.70 -6.09
N SER A 127 -4.27 -4.65 -5.59
CA SER A 127 -4.78 -3.26 -5.65
C SER A 127 -4.98 -2.78 -7.09
N LEU A 128 -4.05 -3.11 -8.00
CA LEU A 128 -4.17 -2.80 -9.42
C LEU A 128 -5.36 -3.55 -10.07
N HIS A 129 -5.54 -4.83 -9.76
CA HIS A 129 -6.67 -5.62 -10.25
C HIS A 129 -8.01 -5.05 -9.76
N GLU A 130 -8.10 -4.64 -8.50
CA GLU A 130 -9.31 -4.03 -7.95
C GLU A 130 -9.65 -2.70 -8.64
N LEU A 131 -8.68 -1.81 -8.84
CA LEU A 131 -8.89 -0.55 -9.58
C LEU A 131 -9.34 -0.81 -11.03
N ALA A 132 -8.71 -1.79 -11.70
CA ALA A 132 -9.06 -2.18 -13.06
C ALA A 132 -10.48 -2.73 -13.13
N ARG A 133 -10.82 -3.67 -12.25
CA ARG A 133 -12.15 -4.29 -12.14
C ARG A 133 -13.24 -3.26 -11.87
N MET A 134 -13.04 -2.38 -10.87
CA MET A 134 -14.00 -1.36 -10.47
C MET A 134 -14.20 -0.27 -11.53
N SER A 135 -13.21 -0.04 -12.37
CA SER A 135 -13.27 0.97 -13.45
C SER A 135 -13.60 0.36 -14.83
N GLY A 136 -13.60 -0.98 -14.97
CA GLY A 136 -13.87 -1.66 -16.24
C GLY A 136 -12.78 -1.47 -17.30
N VAL A 137 -11.53 -1.34 -16.89
CA VAL A 137 -10.33 -1.06 -17.72
C VAL A 137 -9.25 -2.12 -17.51
N GLY A 138 -8.13 -2.02 -18.21
CA GLY A 138 -6.91 -2.76 -17.95
C GLY A 138 -5.74 -1.83 -17.67
N PHE A 139 -4.61 -2.40 -17.24
CA PHE A 139 -3.39 -1.65 -16.97
C PHE A 139 -2.19 -2.29 -17.65
N VAL A 140 -1.26 -1.46 -18.10
CA VAL A 140 0.10 -1.86 -18.47
C VAL A 140 1.04 -1.21 -17.48
N VAL A 141 1.63 -2.03 -16.62
CA VAL A 141 2.67 -1.63 -15.65
C VAL A 141 4.01 -1.74 -16.35
N THR A 142 4.78 -0.66 -16.36
CA THR A 142 6.11 -0.59 -17.02
C THR A 142 7.25 -0.50 -16.02
N SER A 143 6.94 -0.26 -14.75
CA SER A 143 7.91 -0.20 -13.67
C SER A 143 7.27 -0.64 -12.36
N VAL A 144 7.93 -1.52 -11.63
CA VAL A 144 7.55 -1.88 -10.27
C VAL A 144 8.56 -1.23 -9.33
N PRO A 145 8.13 -0.31 -8.44
CA PRO A 145 9.04 0.39 -7.54
C PRO A 145 9.43 -0.51 -6.35
N VAL A 146 10.38 -1.40 -6.59
CA VAL A 146 10.95 -2.28 -5.57
C VAL A 146 11.93 -1.47 -4.71
N ALA A 147 11.76 -1.51 -3.39
CA ALA A 147 12.69 -0.85 -2.47
C ALA A 147 14.09 -1.47 -2.56
N GLU A 148 15.13 -0.66 -2.39
CA GLU A 148 16.53 -1.13 -2.48
C GLU A 148 16.84 -2.17 -1.41
N GLU A 149 16.34 -1.98 -0.22
CA GLU A 149 16.47 -2.94 0.88
C GLU A 149 15.87 -4.31 0.53
N VAL A 150 14.80 -4.33 -0.28
CA VAL A 150 14.17 -5.56 -0.76
C VAL A 150 15.05 -6.25 -1.80
N ARG A 151 15.70 -5.50 -2.68
CA ARG A 151 16.67 -6.05 -3.66
C ARG A 151 17.83 -6.72 -2.94
N CYS A 152 18.44 -6.03 -1.97
CA CYS A 152 19.52 -6.58 -1.16
C CYS A 152 19.08 -7.82 -0.37
N PHE A 153 17.89 -7.79 0.24
CA PHE A 153 17.35 -8.93 0.97
C PHE A 153 17.08 -10.13 0.05
N ALA A 154 16.48 -9.88 -1.10
CA ALA A 154 16.14 -10.92 -2.06
C ALA A 154 17.40 -11.58 -2.65
N GLU A 155 18.39 -10.79 -3.04
CA GLU A 155 19.67 -11.28 -3.55
C GLU A 155 20.36 -12.20 -2.52
N PHE A 156 20.44 -11.75 -1.26
CA PHE A 156 21.08 -12.55 -0.19
C PHE A 156 20.37 -13.87 0.10
N ASN A 157 19.05 -13.91 -0.06
CA ASN A 157 18.24 -15.08 0.27
C ASN A 157 17.78 -15.88 -0.97
N GLY A 158 18.20 -15.53 -2.17
CA GLY A 158 17.81 -16.23 -3.40
C GLY A 158 16.33 -16.10 -3.76
N LEU A 159 15.73 -14.94 -3.44
CA LEU A 159 14.31 -14.63 -3.69
C LEU A 159 14.16 -13.70 -4.91
N ASP A 160 12.97 -13.69 -5.51
CA ASP A 160 12.61 -12.70 -6.52
C ASP A 160 12.09 -11.41 -5.85
N PRO A 161 12.77 -10.27 -5.99
CA PRO A 161 12.34 -9.00 -5.42
C PRO A 161 11.03 -8.49 -6.03
N LEU A 162 10.69 -8.87 -7.28
CA LEU A 162 9.41 -8.54 -7.90
C LEU A 162 8.24 -9.28 -7.25
N GLU A 163 8.44 -10.54 -6.85
CA GLU A 163 7.46 -11.31 -6.09
C GLU A 163 7.12 -10.63 -4.77
N LEU A 164 8.14 -10.19 -4.03
CA LEU A 164 7.95 -9.49 -2.75
C LEU A 164 7.20 -8.17 -2.94
N ALA A 165 7.52 -7.40 -3.99
CA ALA A 165 6.92 -6.10 -4.23
C ALA A 165 5.51 -6.16 -4.84
N LEU A 166 5.23 -7.13 -5.73
CA LEU A 166 3.92 -7.24 -6.37
C LEU A 166 2.87 -7.89 -5.48
N TYR A 167 3.26 -8.91 -4.73
CA TYR A 167 2.31 -9.80 -4.04
C TYR A 167 2.39 -9.73 -2.52
N GLY A 168 3.36 -9.00 -1.98
CA GLY A 168 3.44 -8.71 -0.55
C GLY A 168 2.40 -7.68 -0.12
N GLY A 169 1.69 -7.94 0.97
CA GLY A 169 0.72 -7.04 1.55
C GLY A 169 1.30 -6.08 2.60
N GLU A 170 0.41 -5.28 3.18
CA GLU A 170 0.62 -4.38 4.32
C GLU A 170 1.62 -3.23 4.10
N GLU A 171 1.83 -2.82 2.84
CA GLU A 171 2.66 -1.64 2.52
C GLU A 171 1.92 -0.32 2.77
N TYR A 172 0.58 -0.30 2.66
CA TYR A 172 -0.29 0.86 2.84
C TYR A 172 0.06 2.09 1.98
N GLU A 173 0.80 1.87 0.89
CA GLU A 173 1.00 2.88 -0.13
C GLU A 173 -0.31 3.13 -0.90
N LEU A 174 -0.51 4.35 -1.39
CA LEU A 174 -1.62 4.64 -2.27
C LEU A 174 -1.29 4.18 -3.69
N VAL A 175 -2.20 3.41 -4.29
CA VAL A 175 -2.20 3.03 -5.70
C VAL A 175 -3.32 3.82 -6.37
N LEU A 176 -2.98 4.57 -7.42
CA LEU A 176 -3.93 5.53 -8.00
C LEU A 176 -3.74 5.72 -9.50
N THR A 177 -4.76 6.32 -10.10
CA THR A 177 -4.70 6.76 -11.49
C THR A 177 -4.86 8.27 -11.57
N VAL A 178 -4.03 8.91 -12.40
CA VAL A 178 -3.95 10.36 -12.55
C VAL A 178 -4.26 10.75 -13.99
N LYS A 179 -5.12 11.75 -14.17
CA LYS A 179 -5.39 12.33 -15.49
C LYS A 179 -4.09 12.93 -16.05
N PRO A 180 -3.65 12.58 -17.29
CA PRO A 180 -2.34 13.02 -17.80
C PRO A 180 -2.13 14.53 -17.75
N LYS A 181 -3.17 15.31 -18.09
CA LYS A 181 -3.13 16.79 -18.04
C LYS A 181 -3.00 17.37 -16.63
N ARG A 182 -3.13 16.55 -15.62
CA ARG A 182 -3.08 16.94 -14.20
C ARG A 182 -1.90 16.29 -13.46
N TRP A 183 -0.99 15.62 -14.18
CA TRP A 183 0.13 14.92 -13.58
C TRP A 183 0.98 15.86 -12.71
N VAL A 184 1.47 16.94 -13.26
CA VAL A 184 2.31 17.90 -12.53
C VAL A 184 1.61 18.45 -11.27
N VAL A 185 0.29 18.67 -11.34
CA VAL A 185 -0.47 19.13 -10.17
C VAL A 185 -0.54 18.06 -9.08
N ALA A 186 -0.68 16.78 -9.44
CA ALA A 186 -0.67 15.69 -8.48
C ALA A 186 0.72 15.49 -7.86
N GLU A 187 1.74 15.49 -8.68
CA GLU A 187 3.15 15.32 -8.30
C GLU A 187 3.58 16.42 -7.34
N THR A 188 3.42 17.70 -7.71
CA THR A 188 3.72 18.83 -6.83
C THR A 188 2.95 18.78 -5.52
N ALA A 189 1.66 18.41 -5.54
CA ALA A 189 0.86 18.31 -4.32
C ALA A 189 1.40 17.24 -3.35
N VAL A 190 1.90 16.11 -3.87
CA VAL A 190 2.51 15.05 -3.04
C VAL A 190 3.89 15.47 -2.53
N GLU A 191 4.71 16.14 -3.36
CA GLU A 191 6.02 16.66 -2.95
C GLU A 191 5.89 17.72 -1.85
N GLU A 192 4.95 18.66 -1.98
CA GLU A 192 4.65 19.64 -0.94
C GLU A 192 4.15 19.02 0.37
N ALA A 193 3.54 17.84 0.29
CA ALA A 193 3.15 17.04 1.46
C ALA A 193 4.32 16.23 2.07
N GLY A 194 5.53 16.30 1.48
CA GLY A 194 6.72 15.59 1.92
C GLY A 194 6.85 14.16 1.40
N GLY A 195 5.98 13.76 0.46
CA GLY A 195 5.98 12.45 -0.17
C GLY A 195 6.58 12.45 -1.58
N GLN A 196 6.37 11.36 -2.30
CA GLN A 196 6.73 11.20 -3.70
C GLN A 196 5.59 10.53 -4.47
N LEU A 197 5.50 10.81 -5.77
CA LEU A 197 4.54 10.17 -6.66
C LEU A 197 5.28 9.52 -7.83
N LEU A 198 5.25 8.20 -7.90
CA LEU A 198 5.99 7.40 -8.86
C LEU A 198 5.05 6.91 -9.98
N PRO A 199 5.27 7.27 -11.25
CA PRO A 199 4.51 6.70 -12.35
C PRO A 199 4.99 5.26 -12.59
N ILE A 200 4.06 4.31 -12.62
CA ILE A 200 4.37 2.90 -12.80
C ILE A 200 3.76 2.29 -14.05
N GLY A 201 2.92 3.02 -14.79
CA GLY A 201 2.29 2.48 -15.97
C GLY A 201 1.16 3.36 -16.51
N LYS A 202 0.30 2.75 -17.32
CA LYS A 202 -0.85 3.41 -17.97
C LYS A 202 -2.09 2.54 -17.93
N VAL A 203 -3.25 3.22 -17.88
CA VAL A 203 -4.57 2.60 -18.03
C VAL A 203 -4.86 2.35 -19.50
N THR A 204 -5.37 1.16 -19.83
CA THR A 204 -5.70 0.72 -21.20
C THR A 204 -7.19 0.41 -21.34
N ARG A 205 -7.67 0.30 -22.58
CA ARG A 205 -9.04 -0.14 -22.86
C ARG A 205 -9.19 -1.66 -22.75
N ASP A 206 -8.12 -2.38 -23.06
CA ASP A 206 -8.09 -3.84 -22.94
C ASP A 206 -8.06 -4.21 -21.47
N LYS A 207 -8.97 -5.11 -21.09
CA LYS A 207 -9.14 -5.51 -19.67
C LYS A 207 -8.06 -6.48 -19.18
N HIS A 208 -6.84 -6.33 -19.67
CA HIS A 208 -5.71 -7.15 -19.24
C HIS A 208 -4.84 -6.37 -18.25
N MET A 209 -4.30 -7.09 -17.28
CA MET A 209 -3.28 -6.59 -16.36
C MET A 209 -1.93 -7.12 -16.84
N LEU A 210 -1.13 -6.24 -17.41
CA LEU A 210 0.16 -6.61 -18.01
C LEU A 210 1.30 -5.92 -17.27
N LEU A 211 2.38 -6.67 -17.06
CA LEU A 211 3.70 -6.13 -16.72
C LEU A 211 4.54 -6.18 -18.00
N ASP A 212 5.05 -5.02 -18.40
CA ASP A 212 5.93 -4.84 -19.57
C ASP A 212 7.34 -4.52 -19.04
N VAL A 213 8.22 -5.49 -19.07
CA VAL A 213 9.63 -5.34 -18.70
C VAL A 213 10.46 -5.50 -19.95
N ASP A 214 11.17 -4.46 -20.36
CA ASP A 214 12.06 -4.45 -21.53
C ASP A 214 11.40 -4.92 -22.84
N GLY A 215 10.09 -4.67 -22.98
CA GLY A 215 9.29 -5.06 -24.15
C GLY A 215 8.68 -6.47 -24.07
N GLU A 216 9.03 -7.24 -23.04
CA GLU A 216 8.38 -8.52 -22.75
C GLU A 216 7.15 -8.32 -21.87
N LYS A 217 5.97 -8.66 -22.42
CA LYS A 217 4.71 -8.53 -21.71
C LYS A 217 4.31 -9.85 -21.08
N ARG A 218 4.08 -9.81 -19.76
CA ARG A 218 3.51 -10.95 -19.04
C ARG A 218 2.25 -10.53 -18.28
N MET A 219 1.35 -11.48 -18.07
CA MET A 219 0.17 -11.25 -17.23
C MET A 219 0.62 -11.09 -15.78
N VAL A 220 0.03 -10.10 -15.10
CA VAL A 220 0.10 -10.00 -13.63
C VAL A 220 -1.07 -10.77 -13.07
N GLU A 221 -0.77 -11.73 -12.22
CA GLU A 221 -1.81 -12.55 -11.58
C GLU A 221 -2.64 -11.71 -10.60
N ALA A 222 -3.94 -12.00 -10.49
CA ALA A 222 -4.81 -11.44 -9.47
C ALA A 222 -4.55 -12.16 -8.14
N ARG A 223 -3.37 -11.95 -7.57
CA ARG A 223 -2.87 -12.62 -6.36
C ARG A 223 -2.46 -11.57 -5.33
N GLY A 224 -2.73 -11.87 -4.08
CA GLY A 224 -2.41 -11.05 -2.92
C GLY A 224 -2.76 -11.79 -1.65
N TRP A 225 -2.83 -11.11 -0.53
CA TRP A 225 -3.30 -11.71 0.70
C TRP A 225 -4.81 -11.94 0.64
N GLU A 226 -5.25 -13.13 1.01
CA GLU A 226 -6.68 -13.48 1.12
C GLU A 226 -6.92 -14.20 2.45
N HIS A 227 -7.92 -13.73 3.17
CA HIS A 227 -8.43 -14.43 4.35
C HIS A 227 -9.27 -15.65 3.94
N PHE A 228 -9.28 -16.67 4.78
CA PHE A 228 -10.11 -17.87 4.59
C PHE A 228 -9.79 -18.67 3.32
N LYS A 229 -8.57 -18.57 2.78
CA LYS A 229 -8.12 -19.53 1.77
C LYS A 229 -8.20 -20.92 2.36
N SER A 230 -9.09 -21.77 1.84
CA SER A 230 -9.07 -23.19 2.13
C SER A 230 -7.71 -23.73 1.66
N LEU A 231 -6.95 -24.33 2.55
CA LEU A 231 -5.85 -25.18 2.18
C LEU A 231 -6.47 -26.39 1.45
N ILE A 232 -6.58 -26.27 0.11
CA ILE A 232 -6.97 -27.39 -0.75
C ILE A 232 -5.72 -28.19 -1.06
#